data_70488fe278c816c11a8bf25cc0aead11
#
_entry.id   70488fe278c816c11a8bf25cc0aead11
#
_cell.length_a   1.000
_cell.length_b   1.000
_cell.length_c   1.000
_cell.angle_alpha   90.00
_cell.angle_beta   90.00
_cell.angle_gamma   90.00
#
_symmetry.space_group_name_H-M   'P 1'
#
loop_
_entity.id
_entity.type
_entity.pdbx_description
1 polymer ?
#
loop_
_entity_poly.entity_id
_entity_poly.type
_entity_poly.pdbx_seq_one_letter_code
_entity_poly.pdbx_strand_id
1 'polypeptide(L)'
;QMLVVADAEIDPKLFKAFIARFGKPAKITVVGTGLGKIDVEVAAADSVESLDDSAFDDVIYFGTDAGTAEIISPKVAPGGLYNIVQCGGKFGCDVVTQVGRTHYGGIRIIGTTGGDPAESMNTIPQSGEIREGDKIDVIGAGGPMGVMHVIRNICQGVKDVTVYAGDLDNSRLAG
;
A
#
# COMPACT_ATOMS: atom_id res chain seq x y z
N GLN A 1 4.65 9.38 -11.97
CA GLN A 1 5.51 8.32 -12.54
C GLN A 1 5.29 7.02 -11.79
N MET A 2 5.41 5.90 -12.51
CA MET A 2 5.25 4.57 -11.90
C MET A 2 6.60 3.84 -11.89
N LEU A 3 6.91 3.16 -10.79
CA LEU A 3 8.01 2.20 -10.69
C LEU A 3 7.45 0.78 -10.66
N VAL A 4 8.02 -0.11 -11.46
CA VAL A 4 7.73 -1.55 -11.40
C VAL A 4 9.03 -2.28 -11.13
N VAL A 5 9.05 -3.04 -10.04
CA VAL A 5 10.18 -3.92 -9.68
C VAL A 5 9.69 -5.35 -9.70
N ALA A 6 10.43 -6.24 -10.35
CA ALA A 6 10.00 -7.63 -10.52
C ALA A 6 11.12 -8.63 -10.30
N ASP A 7 10.99 -9.41 -9.23
CA ASP A 7 11.74 -10.64 -8.97
C ASP A 7 10.97 -11.89 -9.43
N ALA A 8 9.67 -11.73 -9.72
CA ALA A 8 8.79 -12.77 -10.24
C ALA A 8 8.32 -12.42 -11.65
N GLU A 9 7.81 -13.43 -12.36
CA GLU A 9 7.24 -13.24 -13.69
C GLU A 9 5.94 -12.41 -13.61
N ILE A 10 5.85 -11.40 -14.47
CA ILE A 10 4.66 -10.55 -14.63
C ILE A 10 3.82 -11.08 -15.78
N ASP A 11 2.52 -11.33 -15.56
CA ASP A 11 1.59 -11.56 -16.67
C ASP A 11 1.30 -10.23 -17.39
N PRO A 12 1.76 -10.06 -18.65
CA PRO A 12 1.58 -8.80 -19.38
C PRO A 12 0.10 -8.47 -19.65
N LYS A 13 -0.79 -9.47 -19.66
CA LYS A 13 -2.24 -9.25 -19.88
C LYS A 13 -2.87 -8.65 -18.63
N LEU A 14 -2.55 -9.18 -17.44
CA LEU A 14 -3.04 -8.66 -16.17
C LEU A 14 -2.50 -7.25 -15.93
N PHE A 15 -1.22 -7.02 -16.16
CA PHE A 15 -0.63 -5.69 -16.00
C PHE A 15 -1.24 -4.66 -16.96
N LYS A 16 -1.45 -5.03 -18.22
CA LYS A 16 -2.13 -4.17 -19.21
C LYS A 16 -3.57 -3.84 -18.81
N ALA A 17 -4.30 -4.82 -18.29
CA ALA A 17 -5.67 -4.63 -17.79
C ALA A 17 -5.67 -3.70 -16.56
N PHE A 18 -4.69 -3.85 -15.67
CA PHE A 18 -4.50 -3.00 -14.50
C PHE A 18 -4.35 -1.51 -14.90
N ILE A 19 -3.38 -1.18 -15.76
CA ILE A 19 -3.19 0.22 -16.18
C ILE A 19 -4.36 0.78 -17.00
N ALA A 20 -5.08 -0.06 -17.74
CA ALA A 20 -6.28 0.35 -18.46
C ALA A 20 -7.43 0.70 -17.50
N ARG A 21 -7.52 -0.01 -16.36
CA ARG A 21 -8.59 0.20 -15.36
C ARG A 21 -8.30 1.34 -14.39
N PHE A 22 -7.08 1.46 -13.91
CA PHE A 22 -6.72 2.37 -12.82
C PHE A 22 -6.02 3.65 -13.27
N GLY A 23 -5.62 3.72 -14.50
CA GLY A 23 -5.01 4.90 -15.11
C GLY A 23 -3.66 4.59 -15.77
N LYS A 24 -3.45 5.22 -16.92
CA LYS A 24 -2.22 5.10 -17.69
C LYS A 24 -1.17 6.07 -17.14
N PRO A 25 -0.06 5.57 -16.58
CA PRO A 25 1.01 6.46 -16.10
C PRO A 25 1.69 7.18 -17.28
N ALA A 26 2.24 8.37 -17.03
CA ALA A 26 2.99 9.11 -18.06
C ALA A 26 4.27 8.36 -18.45
N LYS A 27 4.92 7.72 -17.46
CA LYS A 27 6.16 6.96 -17.65
C LYS A 27 6.24 5.84 -16.62
N ILE A 28 6.78 4.69 -17.06
CA ILE A 28 7.10 3.56 -16.18
C ILE A 28 8.60 3.35 -16.17
N THR A 29 9.19 3.29 -14.98
CA THR A 29 10.56 2.80 -14.77
C THR A 29 10.48 1.35 -14.33
N VAL A 30 11.28 0.47 -14.93
CA VAL A 30 11.29 -0.98 -14.66
C VAL A 30 12.65 -1.42 -14.16
N VAL A 31 12.64 -2.20 -13.08
CA VAL A 31 13.81 -2.92 -12.57
C VAL A 31 13.48 -4.43 -12.58
N GLY A 32 14.33 -5.25 -13.18
CA GLY A 32 14.14 -6.70 -13.27
C GLY A 32 13.41 -7.13 -14.54
N THR A 33 12.41 -8.00 -14.41
CA THR A 33 11.69 -8.60 -15.54
C THR A 33 10.87 -7.58 -16.32
N GLY A 34 10.92 -7.65 -17.65
CA GLY A 34 10.21 -6.70 -18.52
C GLY A 34 8.69 -6.88 -18.55
N LEU A 35 7.97 -5.78 -18.78
CA LEU A 35 6.49 -5.71 -18.81
C LEU A 35 5.85 -6.22 -20.11
N GLY A 36 6.65 -6.70 -21.05
CA GLY A 36 6.15 -6.97 -22.40
C GLY A 36 5.80 -5.67 -23.18
N LYS A 37 5.03 -5.81 -24.28
CA LYS A 37 4.67 -4.66 -25.11
C LYS A 37 3.45 -3.93 -24.51
N ILE A 38 3.67 -2.73 -23.98
CA ILE A 38 2.62 -1.83 -23.47
C ILE A 38 2.70 -0.48 -24.18
N ASP A 39 1.57 0.25 -24.22
CA ASP A 39 1.47 1.56 -24.85
C ASP A 39 1.72 2.68 -23.84
N VAL A 40 2.90 2.67 -23.23
CA VAL A 40 3.41 3.67 -22.28
C VAL A 40 4.91 3.81 -22.50
N GLU A 41 5.48 4.98 -22.23
CA GLU A 41 6.93 5.14 -22.19
C GLU A 41 7.52 4.28 -21.07
N VAL A 42 8.44 3.38 -21.42
CA VAL A 42 9.13 2.49 -20.48
C VAL A 42 10.61 2.77 -20.51
N ALA A 43 11.19 3.04 -19.34
CA ALA A 43 12.63 3.11 -19.12
C ALA A 43 13.07 1.93 -18.25
N ALA A 44 14.19 1.30 -18.59
CA ALA A 44 14.82 0.32 -17.71
C ALA A 44 15.78 1.04 -16.74
N ALA A 45 15.89 0.53 -15.51
CA ALA A 45 16.91 0.91 -14.57
C ALA A 45 17.67 -0.35 -14.09
N ASP A 46 18.95 -0.18 -13.82
CA ASP A 46 19.83 -1.32 -13.48
C ASP A 46 19.52 -1.89 -12.08
N SER A 47 19.16 -1.02 -11.14
CA SER A 47 18.81 -1.42 -9.79
C SER A 47 17.89 -0.40 -9.10
N VAL A 48 17.23 -0.82 -8.02
CA VAL A 48 16.36 0.05 -7.20
C VAL A 48 17.19 1.11 -6.47
N GLU A 49 18.39 0.76 -6.03
CA GLU A 49 19.29 1.65 -5.30
C GLU A 49 19.74 2.85 -6.13
N SER A 50 19.82 2.69 -7.45
CA SER A 50 20.21 3.77 -8.36
C SER A 50 19.13 4.84 -8.57
N LEU A 51 17.91 4.58 -8.08
CA LEU A 51 16.78 5.47 -8.23
C LEU A 51 16.68 6.47 -7.07
N ASP A 52 16.16 7.66 -7.37
CA ASP A 52 15.93 8.69 -6.36
C ASP A 52 14.80 8.31 -5.40
N ASP A 53 14.95 8.70 -4.12
CA ASP A 53 13.89 8.56 -3.13
C ASP A 53 12.73 9.52 -3.40
N SER A 54 11.52 9.10 -3.05
CA SER A 54 10.29 9.90 -3.23
C SER A 54 10.01 10.32 -4.68
N ALA A 55 10.47 9.55 -5.66
CA ALA A 55 10.37 9.90 -7.08
C ALA A 55 9.13 9.32 -7.79
N PHE A 56 8.44 8.34 -7.19
CA PHE A 56 7.38 7.60 -7.85
C PHE A 56 6.06 7.68 -7.09
N ASP A 57 5.00 8.08 -7.79
CA ASP A 57 3.63 8.18 -7.24
C ASP A 57 3.02 6.80 -7.00
N ASP A 58 3.26 5.87 -7.95
CA ASP A 58 2.82 4.50 -7.90
C ASP A 58 4.02 3.57 -7.97
N VAL A 59 4.11 2.64 -7.05
CA VAL A 59 5.16 1.63 -7.01
C VAL A 59 4.54 0.25 -6.91
N ILE A 60 4.90 -0.65 -7.83
CA ILE A 60 4.43 -2.04 -7.83
C ILE A 60 5.64 -2.96 -7.71
N TYR A 61 5.63 -3.82 -6.71
CA TYR A 61 6.64 -4.86 -6.53
C TYR A 61 6.04 -6.24 -6.77
N PHE A 62 6.55 -6.96 -7.75
CA PHE A 62 6.22 -8.35 -8.02
C PHE A 62 7.30 -9.25 -7.42
N GLY A 63 7.05 -9.79 -6.25
CA GLY A 63 8.00 -10.63 -5.53
C GLY A 63 7.74 -10.76 -4.05
N THR A 64 8.65 -11.47 -3.37
CA THR A 64 8.56 -11.78 -1.93
C THR A 64 9.90 -11.71 -1.21
N ASP A 65 10.88 -11.05 -1.79
CA ASP A 65 12.14 -10.75 -1.11
C ASP A 65 11.98 -9.55 -0.17
N ALA A 66 12.24 -9.75 1.12
CA ALA A 66 12.05 -8.71 2.12
C ALA A 66 13.02 -7.54 1.95
N GLY A 67 14.29 -7.85 1.63
CA GLY A 67 15.32 -6.83 1.41
C GLY A 67 14.95 -5.92 0.23
N THR A 68 14.50 -6.51 -0.89
CA THR A 68 14.01 -5.76 -2.05
C THR A 68 12.81 -4.89 -1.68
N ALA A 69 11.83 -5.43 -0.94
CA ALA A 69 10.66 -4.66 -0.50
C ALA A 69 11.04 -3.45 0.38
N GLU A 70 12.05 -3.61 1.25
CA GLU A 70 12.57 -2.55 2.12
C GLU A 70 13.26 -1.44 1.31
N ILE A 71 14.11 -1.80 0.32
CA ILE A 71 14.83 -0.84 -0.53
C ILE A 71 13.87 -0.07 -1.44
N ILE A 72 12.77 -0.67 -1.87
CA ILE A 72 11.73 -0.03 -2.67
C ILE A 72 10.95 1.02 -1.87
N SER A 73 10.68 0.76 -0.61
CA SER A 73 9.80 1.60 0.23
C SER A 73 10.17 3.10 0.21
N PRO A 74 11.45 3.53 0.28
CA PRO A 74 11.83 4.94 0.18
C PRO A 74 11.54 5.59 -1.17
N LYS A 75 11.36 4.82 -2.24
CA LYS A 75 11.14 5.35 -3.61
C LYS A 75 9.73 5.91 -3.83
N VAL A 76 8.78 5.51 -2.97
CA VAL A 76 7.40 6.00 -3.03
C VAL A 76 7.32 7.47 -2.65
N ALA A 77 6.68 8.29 -3.47
CA ALA A 77 6.46 9.71 -3.18
C ALA A 77 5.43 9.93 -2.06
N PRO A 78 5.42 11.08 -1.38
CA PRO A 78 4.33 11.44 -0.47
C PRO A 78 2.98 11.41 -1.19
N GLY A 79 1.96 10.83 -0.52
CA GLY A 79 0.64 10.57 -1.11
C GLY A 79 0.59 9.38 -2.07
N GLY A 80 1.72 8.73 -2.29
CA GLY A 80 1.85 7.63 -3.25
C GLY A 80 1.33 6.29 -2.76
N LEU A 81 1.33 5.34 -3.68
CA LEU A 81 0.86 3.97 -3.48
C LEU A 81 2.01 2.98 -3.63
N TYR A 82 2.15 2.07 -2.67
CA TYR A 82 3.03 0.91 -2.76
C TYR A 82 2.20 -0.37 -2.80
N ASN A 83 2.19 -1.04 -3.95
CA ASN A 83 1.44 -2.28 -4.18
C ASN A 83 2.40 -3.48 -4.24
N ILE A 84 2.25 -4.43 -3.31
CA ILE A 84 3.06 -5.63 -3.23
C ILE A 84 2.27 -6.82 -3.77
N VAL A 85 2.73 -7.39 -4.89
CA VAL A 85 2.11 -8.52 -5.59
C VAL A 85 2.99 -9.75 -5.37
N GLN A 86 2.56 -10.68 -4.50
CA GLN A 86 3.42 -11.79 -4.07
C GLN A 86 3.53 -12.94 -5.07
N CYS A 87 2.73 -12.97 -6.12
CA CYS A 87 2.75 -13.99 -7.18
C CYS A 87 2.69 -15.43 -6.65
N GLY A 88 1.89 -15.67 -5.59
CA GLY A 88 1.75 -16.98 -4.94
C GLY A 88 2.85 -17.33 -3.94
N GLY A 89 3.87 -16.48 -3.80
CA GLY A 89 4.94 -16.62 -2.81
C GLY A 89 4.55 -16.12 -1.42
N LYS A 90 5.55 -16.13 -0.52
CA LYS A 90 5.45 -15.57 0.84
C LYS A 90 6.79 -14.96 1.21
N PHE A 91 6.78 -13.87 1.95
CA PHE A 91 7.96 -13.38 2.62
C PHE A 91 8.46 -14.41 3.63
N GLY A 92 9.77 -14.66 3.62
CA GLY A 92 10.42 -15.61 4.55
C GLY A 92 10.75 -15.00 5.90
N CYS A 93 10.67 -13.68 6.04
CA CYS A 93 10.94 -12.91 7.25
C CYS A 93 10.13 -11.61 7.26
N ASP A 94 10.23 -10.87 8.35
CA ASP A 94 9.59 -9.56 8.49
C ASP A 94 10.16 -8.57 7.46
N VAL A 95 9.29 -7.67 6.98
CA VAL A 95 9.67 -6.52 6.15
C VAL A 95 9.63 -5.26 7.01
N VAL A 96 10.76 -4.58 7.11
CA VAL A 96 10.89 -3.36 7.92
C VAL A 96 10.58 -2.13 7.08
N THR A 97 9.62 -1.32 7.51
CA THR A 97 9.25 -0.07 6.84
C THR A 97 9.33 1.12 7.80
N GLN A 98 9.55 2.30 7.24
CA GLN A 98 9.57 3.54 8.02
C GLN A 98 8.15 4.01 8.30
N VAL A 99 7.57 3.58 9.43
CA VAL A 99 6.18 3.90 9.83
C VAL A 99 5.91 5.41 9.84
N GLY A 100 6.85 6.21 10.38
CA GLY A 100 6.72 7.67 10.40
C GLY A 100 6.59 8.25 8.98
N ARG A 101 7.40 7.79 8.05
CA ARG A 101 7.35 8.23 6.65
C ARG A 101 6.03 7.81 5.99
N THR A 102 5.58 6.58 6.22
CA THR A 102 4.31 6.08 5.70
C THR A 102 3.14 6.92 6.23
N HIS A 103 3.10 7.16 7.54
CA HIS A 103 2.02 7.91 8.19
C HIS A 103 2.00 9.39 7.78
N TYR A 104 3.12 10.11 7.99
CA TYR A 104 3.17 11.55 7.69
C TYR A 104 3.25 11.87 6.20
N GLY A 105 3.77 10.96 5.40
CA GLY A 105 3.77 11.07 3.95
C GLY A 105 2.44 10.71 3.30
N GLY A 106 1.47 10.18 4.05
CA GLY A 106 0.19 9.73 3.48
C GLY A 106 0.35 8.58 2.48
N ILE A 107 1.41 7.78 2.63
CA ILE A 107 1.70 6.66 1.74
C ILE A 107 0.77 5.50 2.07
N ARG A 108 0.20 4.90 1.05
CA ARG A 108 -0.64 3.71 1.19
C ARG A 108 0.12 2.47 0.73
N ILE A 109 0.21 1.47 1.61
CA ILE A 109 0.79 0.17 1.31
C ILE A 109 -0.37 -0.83 1.20
N ILE A 110 -0.47 -1.50 0.07
CA ILE A 110 -1.46 -2.54 -0.22
C ILE A 110 -0.77 -3.77 -0.80
N GLY A 111 -1.46 -4.89 -0.86
CA GLY A 111 -0.88 -6.08 -1.47
C GLY A 111 -1.89 -7.18 -1.74
N THR A 112 -1.45 -8.15 -2.54
CA THR A 112 -2.14 -9.39 -2.83
C THR A 112 -1.18 -10.57 -2.78
N THR A 113 -1.67 -11.74 -2.41
CA THR A 113 -0.93 -13.00 -2.51
C THR A 113 -0.96 -13.58 -3.92
N GLY A 114 -1.87 -13.11 -4.78
CA GLY A 114 -1.98 -13.49 -6.18
C GLY A 114 -0.96 -12.80 -7.08
N GLY A 115 -1.17 -12.93 -8.40
CA GLY A 115 -0.34 -12.32 -9.43
C GLY A 115 -0.98 -11.10 -10.13
N ASP A 116 -2.23 -10.77 -9.79
CA ASP A 116 -2.96 -9.64 -10.36
C ASP A 116 -2.85 -8.40 -9.47
N PRO A 117 -2.16 -7.33 -9.90
CA PRO A 117 -2.06 -6.10 -9.12
C PRO A 117 -3.40 -5.40 -8.89
N ALA A 118 -4.44 -5.75 -9.64
CA ALA A 118 -5.78 -5.20 -9.47
C ALA A 118 -6.50 -5.73 -8.21
N GLU A 119 -6.14 -6.93 -7.73
CA GLU A 119 -6.76 -7.53 -6.54
C GLU A 119 -6.54 -6.68 -5.29
N SER A 120 -5.33 -6.17 -5.10
CA SER A 120 -4.97 -5.33 -3.96
C SER A 120 -5.72 -3.98 -3.96
N MET A 121 -6.03 -3.44 -5.14
CA MET A 121 -6.81 -2.21 -5.26
C MET A 121 -8.23 -2.34 -4.71
N ASN A 122 -8.81 -3.55 -4.74
CA ASN A 122 -10.13 -3.80 -4.18
C ASN A 122 -10.14 -3.77 -2.64
N THR A 123 -8.97 -3.81 -1.99
CA THR A 123 -8.85 -3.68 -0.53
C THR A 123 -8.92 -2.24 -0.05
N ILE A 124 -8.79 -1.26 -0.96
CA ILE A 124 -8.87 0.16 -0.62
C ILE A 124 -10.34 0.51 -0.35
N PRO A 125 -10.70 0.98 0.85
CA PRO A 125 -12.08 1.33 1.17
C PRO A 125 -12.54 2.55 0.36
N GLN A 126 -13.83 2.61 0.00
CA GLN A 126 -14.39 3.74 -0.74
C GLN A 126 -14.26 5.06 0.01
N SER A 127 -14.42 5.02 1.33
CA SER A 127 -14.20 6.18 2.22
C SER A 127 -12.73 6.60 2.31
N GLY A 128 -11.81 5.72 1.86
CA GLY A 128 -10.38 5.86 2.06
C GLY A 128 -9.89 5.53 3.47
N GLU A 129 -10.76 5.17 4.39
CA GLU A 129 -10.44 4.95 5.81
C GLU A 129 -10.91 3.59 6.34
N ILE A 130 -12.21 3.30 6.32
CA ILE A 130 -12.79 2.07 6.87
C ILE A 130 -13.76 1.40 5.89
N ARG A 131 -13.96 0.09 6.05
CA ARG A 131 -14.83 -0.74 5.22
C ARG A 131 -15.99 -1.29 6.05
N GLU A 132 -17.06 -1.69 5.38
CA GLU A 132 -18.15 -2.45 5.99
C GLU A 132 -17.61 -3.74 6.64
N GLY A 133 -18.01 -3.99 7.89
CA GLY A 133 -17.58 -5.14 8.67
C GLY A 133 -16.22 -5.01 9.34
N ASP A 134 -15.51 -3.88 9.21
CA ASP A 134 -14.21 -3.68 9.85
C ASP A 134 -14.33 -3.73 11.39
N LYS A 135 -13.31 -4.33 12.01
CA LYS A 135 -13.08 -4.32 13.45
C LYS A 135 -11.88 -3.42 13.73
N ILE A 136 -12.11 -2.37 14.48
CA ILE A 136 -11.14 -1.29 14.71
C ILE A 136 -10.77 -1.23 16.19
N ASP A 137 -9.48 -1.33 16.50
CA ASP A 137 -8.97 -1.15 17.85
C ASP A 137 -8.41 0.27 17.99
N VAL A 138 -8.94 1.03 18.94
CA VAL A 138 -8.42 2.35 19.33
C VAL A 138 -7.75 2.24 20.69
N ILE A 139 -6.43 2.16 20.69
CA ILE A 139 -5.61 2.10 21.91
C ILE A 139 -5.33 3.53 22.40
N GLY A 140 -5.57 3.78 23.71
CA GLY A 140 -5.52 5.12 24.29
C GLY A 140 -6.80 5.92 24.02
N ALA A 141 -7.93 5.23 23.92
CA ALA A 141 -9.22 5.79 23.54
C ALA A 141 -9.77 6.88 24.51
N GLY A 142 -9.35 6.86 25.78
CA GLY A 142 -9.72 7.89 26.76
C GLY A 142 -8.90 9.18 26.67
N GLY A 143 -7.84 9.21 25.85
CA GLY A 143 -7.08 10.44 25.60
C GLY A 143 -7.71 11.29 24.49
N PRO A 144 -7.32 12.58 24.35
CA PRO A 144 -7.94 13.50 23.38
C PRO A 144 -7.89 12.98 21.94
N MET A 145 -6.76 12.42 21.50
CA MET A 145 -6.62 11.84 20.16
C MET A 145 -7.45 10.56 20.02
N GLY A 146 -7.43 9.68 21.02
CA GLY A 146 -8.20 8.45 21.01
C GLY A 146 -9.70 8.71 20.90
N VAL A 147 -10.23 9.62 21.68
CA VAL A 147 -11.65 10.07 21.61
C VAL A 147 -11.99 10.56 20.21
N MET A 148 -11.14 11.40 19.59
CA MET A 148 -11.36 11.88 18.22
C MET A 148 -11.41 10.73 17.21
N HIS A 149 -10.52 9.73 17.33
CA HIS A 149 -10.53 8.57 16.45
C HIS A 149 -11.77 7.70 16.63
N VAL A 150 -12.23 7.47 17.87
CA VAL A 150 -13.48 6.75 18.15
C VAL A 150 -14.66 7.47 17.50
N ILE A 151 -14.82 8.76 17.75
CA ILE A 151 -15.90 9.58 17.19
C ILE A 151 -15.84 9.57 15.66
N ARG A 152 -14.66 9.77 15.07
CA ARG A 152 -14.48 9.79 13.61
C ARG A 152 -14.91 8.47 12.98
N ASN A 153 -14.50 7.34 13.53
CA ASN A 153 -14.85 6.02 13.01
C ASN A 153 -16.37 5.76 13.07
N ILE A 154 -17.02 6.16 14.16
CA ILE A 154 -18.48 6.02 14.32
C ILE A 154 -19.23 6.95 13.35
N CYS A 155 -18.78 8.21 13.24
CA CYS A 155 -19.45 9.23 12.43
C CYS A 155 -19.35 9.03 10.93
N GLN A 156 -18.49 8.12 10.44
CA GLN A 156 -18.44 7.80 9.01
C GLN A 156 -19.68 7.06 8.50
N GLY A 157 -20.47 6.48 9.40
CA GLY A 157 -21.71 5.80 9.05
C GLY A 157 -21.54 4.54 8.20
N VAL A 158 -20.35 3.95 8.20
CA VAL A 158 -20.08 2.68 7.50
C VAL A 158 -20.76 1.55 8.27
N LYS A 159 -21.44 0.64 7.56
CA LYS A 159 -22.23 -0.44 8.17
C LYS A 159 -21.34 -1.50 8.80
N ASP A 160 -21.89 -2.13 9.85
CA ASP A 160 -21.33 -3.30 10.52
C ASP A 160 -19.89 -3.12 11.05
N VAL A 161 -19.49 -1.87 11.30
CA VAL A 161 -18.21 -1.54 11.91
C VAL A 161 -18.29 -1.72 13.41
N THR A 162 -17.30 -2.40 13.99
CA THR A 162 -17.14 -2.55 15.44
C THR A 162 -15.89 -1.79 15.88
N VAL A 163 -16.04 -0.87 16.83
CA VAL A 163 -14.91 -0.12 17.41
C VAL A 163 -14.66 -0.61 18.83
N TYR A 164 -13.48 -1.13 19.07
CA TYR A 164 -12.98 -1.49 20.40
C TYR A 164 -12.15 -0.34 20.94
N ALA A 165 -12.66 0.33 21.98
CA ALA A 165 -12.00 1.46 22.62
C ALA A 165 -11.29 0.98 23.90
N GLY A 166 -9.95 1.01 23.92
CA GLY A 166 -9.13 0.57 25.04
C GLY A 166 -8.24 1.69 25.60
N ASP A 167 -8.11 1.77 26.94
CA ASP A 167 -7.15 2.64 27.61
C ASP A 167 -6.59 1.93 28.84
N LEU A 168 -5.40 2.33 29.28
CA LEU A 168 -4.79 1.84 30.53
C LEU A 168 -5.46 2.45 31.75
N ASP A 169 -6.13 3.59 31.61
CA ASP A 169 -6.82 4.31 32.65
C ASP A 169 -8.33 4.18 32.49
N ASN A 170 -8.94 3.35 33.37
CA ASN A 170 -10.39 3.13 33.38
C ASN A 170 -11.20 4.40 33.64
N SER A 171 -10.65 5.38 34.37
CA SER A 171 -11.34 6.64 34.64
C SER A 171 -11.53 7.49 33.40
N ARG A 172 -10.63 7.36 32.42
CA ARG A 172 -10.72 8.04 31.12
C ARG A 172 -11.74 7.42 30.18
N LEU A 173 -12.06 6.14 30.37
CA LEU A 173 -13.06 5.44 29.54
C LEU A 173 -14.48 5.66 30.03
N ALA A 174 -14.65 6.15 31.27
CA ALA A 174 -15.95 6.33 31.93
C ALA A 174 -16.55 7.74 31.69
N GLY A 175 -15.84 8.63 30.99
CA GLY A 175 -16.20 10.05 30.78
C GLY A 175 -17.05 10.34 29.55
#